data_2d98900a35bcd90a18db675676abb4a7
#
_entry.id   2d98900a35bcd90a18db675676abb4a7
#
_cell.length_a   1.000
_cell.length_b   1.000
_cell.length_c   1.000
_cell.angle_alpha   90.00
_cell.angle_beta   90.00
_cell.angle_gamma   90.00
#
_symmetry.space_group_name_H-M   'P 1'
#
loop_
_entity.id
_entity.type
_entity.pdbx_description
1 polymer ?
#
loop_
_entity_poly.entity_id
_entity_poly.type
_entity_poly.pdbx_seq_one_letter_code
_entity_poly.pdbx_strand_id
1 'polypeptide(L)'
;MCIRDSPWYVLELLKEGKPFWDNFFGYHNFQRYTSVVNNHAEPIWFFLYLMILGSLPFTPFLYHGIFIAFREFLKSLKESCGVPNSLYTYSLCWLSAVLIFFSISATKLPSYWLPAIPAAAVLISNSFISLKDVKKTYLYLWIFSIFIFFGVSIAFFFSNIWLGSINDPEMPNLASKLLSSGIIFKAKLFFSLFTLFAIILFSLKSKNIFLYLQIVLIFGQYFLMSPIRKLADTSRQLPLRNISKLILDTREGKETLAMIGIRKPSLHYYSRQIVFYEPNTQEGLINLKERLNNDRRKNYQDEPDYQYKSLLIVIDDYSSQEEHWSNFNHEKLGKYGIYNLWRINKKDLNEYSEFLINNGYKSNWKNRQVEKF
;
A
#
# COMPACT_ATOMS: atom_id res chain seq x y z
N MET A 1 -3.24 -17.63 -17.40
CA MET A 1 -2.84 -16.41 -18.12
C MET A 1 -3.79 -16.27 -19.31
N CYS A 2 -4.56 -15.19 -19.37
CA CYS A 2 -5.54 -15.03 -20.44
C CYS A 2 -4.86 -14.69 -21.75
N ILE A 3 -5.26 -15.33 -22.84
CA ILE A 3 -4.86 -15.01 -24.22
C ILE A 3 -4.98 -13.51 -24.52
N ARG A 4 -5.88 -12.81 -23.83
CA ARG A 4 -6.09 -11.36 -23.92
C ARG A 4 -4.90 -10.52 -23.46
N ASP A 5 -4.17 -10.93 -22.43
CA ASP A 5 -3.12 -10.11 -21.80
C ASP A 5 -1.73 -10.43 -22.35
N SER A 6 -1.54 -11.64 -22.90
CA SER A 6 -0.27 -12.12 -23.45
C SER A 6 0.31 -11.23 -24.57
N PRO A 7 -0.49 -10.69 -25.52
CA PRO A 7 0.05 -9.87 -26.59
C PRO A 7 0.79 -8.63 -26.10
N TRP A 8 0.31 -7.98 -25.03
CA TRP A 8 0.96 -6.81 -24.44
C TRP A 8 2.35 -7.16 -23.88
N TYR A 9 2.45 -8.24 -23.11
CA TYR A 9 3.74 -8.68 -22.56
C TYR A 9 4.74 -9.07 -23.64
N VAL A 10 4.27 -9.69 -24.72
CA VAL A 10 5.13 -10.04 -25.87
C VAL A 10 5.63 -8.78 -26.57
N LEU A 11 4.75 -7.80 -26.83
CA LEU A 11 5.12 -6.54 -27.47
C LEU A 11 6.10 -5.74 -26.62
N GLU A 12 5.91 -5.67 -25.28
CA GLU A 12 6.85 -5.01 -24.39
C GLU A 12 8.20 -5.74 -24.35
N LEU A 13 8.20 -7.07 -24.35
CA LEU A 13 9.43 -7.85 -24.39
C LEU A 13 10.19 -7.64 -25.69
N LEU A 14 9.50 -7.55 -26.83
CA LEU A 14 10.12 -7.27 -28.13
C LEU A 14 10.69 -5.85 -28.20
N LYS A 15 10.03 -4.88 -27.57
CA LYS A 15 10.44 -3.47 -27.58
C LYS A 15 11.58 -3.18 -26.60
N GLU A 16 11.41 -3.56 -25.33
CA GLU A 16 12.32 -3.24 -24.24
C GLU A 16 13.36 -4.33 -23.98
N GLY A 17 13.11 -5.57 -24.43
CA GLY A 17 14.02 -6.70 -24.34
C GLY A 17 14.31 -7.17 -22.92
N LYS A 18 15.58 -7.50 -22.66
CA LYS A 18 16.05 -8.03 -21.37
C LYS A 18 15.73 -7.16 -20.15
N PRO A 19 15.84 -5.81 -20.18
CA PRO A 19 15.44 -4.96 -19.06
C PRO A 19 13.98 -5.15 -18.61
N PHE A 20 13.05 -5.34 -19.53
CA PHE A 20 11.67 -5.64 -19.18
C PHE A 20 11.53 -7.01 -18.50
N TRP A 21 12.19 -8.03 -19.04
CA TRP A 21 12.20 -9.37 -18.45
C TRP A 21 12.76 -9.37 -17.04
N ASP A 22 13.95 -8.80 -16.85
CA ASP A 22 14.64 -8.79 -15.55
C ASP A 22 13.86 -8.00 -14.48
N ASN A 23 13.26 -6.88 -14.85
CA ASN A 23 12.48 -6.07 -13.92
C ASN A 23 11.11 -6.67 -13.65
N PHE A 24 10.34 -6.98 -14.67
CA PHE A 24 8.96 -7.41 -14.49
C PHE A 24 8.86 -8.86 -13.98
N PHE A 25 9.43 -9.81 -14.71
CA PHE A 25 9.37 -11.22 -14.30
C PHE A 25 10.40 -11.55 -13.22
N GLY A 26 11.62 -11.07 -13.35
CA GLY A 26 12.70 -11.30 -12.39
C GLY A 26 12.40 -10.64 -11.04
N TYR A 27 12.41 -9.33 -10.99
CA TYR A 27 12.31 -8.57 -9.73
C TYR A 27 10.90 -8.54 -9.17
N HIS A 28 9.92 -8.07 -9.96
CA HIS A 28 8.57 -7.83 -9.45
C HIS A 28 7.76 -9.10 -9.17
N ASN A 29 8.07 -10.22 -9.82
CA ASN A 29 7.37 -11.48 -9.59
C ASN A 29 8.25 -12.48 -8.84
N PHE A 30 9.33 -12.96 -9.46
CA PHE A 30 10.13 -14.04 -8.90
C PHE A 30 10.86 -13.65 -7.62
N GLN A 31 11.56 -12.52 -7.61
CA GLN A 31 12.35 -12.10 -6.45
C GLN A 31 11.45 -11.70 -5.27
N ARG A 32 10.30 -11.04 -5.52
CA ARG A 32 9.31 -10.74 -4.46
C ARG A 32 8.72 -12.01 -3.83
N TYR A 33 8.64 -13.09 -4.60
CA TYR A 33 8.16 -14.36 -4.08
C TYR A 33 9.21 -15.06 -3.24
N THR A 34 10.47 -15.03 -3.65
CA THR A 34 11.58 -15.81 -3.05
C THR A 34 12.37 -15.05 -1.98
N SER A 35 12.36 -13.73 -1.99
CA SER A 35 13.10 -12.88 -1.05
C SER A 35 12.27 -11.71 -0.54
N VAL A 36 12.63 -11.20 0.64
CA VAL A 36 11.98 -10.02 1.22
C VAL A 36 12.41 -8.78 0.45
N VAL A 37 11.43 -8.06 -0.11
CA VAL A 37 11.64 -6.81 -0.83
C VAL A 37 10.95 -5.67 -0.08
N ASN A 38 11.60 -4.52 0.01
CA ASN A 38 11.09 -3.30 0.67
C ASN A 38 10.69 -3.50 2.15
N ASN A 39 11.41 -4.35 2.89
CA ASN A 39 11.15 -4.65 4.31
C ASN A 39 9.75 -5.18 4.63
N HIS A 40 9.02 -5.73 3.66
CA HIS A 40 7.70 -6.34 3.86
C HIS A 40 7.83 -7.81 4.26
N ALA A 41 8.58 -8.07 5.33
CA ALA A 41 8.71 -9.39 5.96
C ALA A 41 7.60 -9.56 7.00
N GLU A 42 6.65 -10.43 6.71
CA GLU A 42 5.55 -10.75 7.62
C GLU A 42 5.52 -12.25 7.91
N PRO A 43 4.99 -12.69 9.07
CA PRO A 43 4.94 -14.09 9.44
C PRO A 43 4.04 -14.90 8.49
N ILE A 44 4.22 -16.23 8.46
CA ILE A 44 3.46 -17.14 7.57
C ILE A 44 1.93 -17.05 7.80
N TRP A 45 1.51 -16.76 9.02
CA TRP A 45 0.10 -16.64 9.40
C TRP A 45 -0.53 -15.27 9.09
N PHE A 46 0.21 -14.34 8.50
CA PHE A 46 -0.25 -12.97 8.19
C PHE A 46 -1.57 -12.94 7.43
N PHE A 47 -1.73 -13.78 6.40
CA PHE A 47 -2.97 -13.82 5.62
C PHE A 47 -4.14 -14.47 6.35
N LEU A 48 -3.92 -15.34 7.33
CA LEU A 48 -4.99 -15.82 8.22
C LEU A 48 -5.54 -14.68 9.08
N TYR A 49 -4.65 -13.84 9.60
CA TYR A 49 -5.04 -12.65 10.34
C TYR A 49 -5.84 -11.68 9.47
N LEU A 50 -5.37 -11.41 8.24
CA LEU A 50 -6.09 -10.57 7.27
C LEU A 50 -7.44 -11.17 6.87
N MET A 51 -7.55 -12.49 6.75
CA MET A 51 -8.81 -13.19 6.50
C MET A 51 -9.80 -12.94 7.63
N ILE A 52 -9.36 -13.03 8.89
CA ILE A 52 -10.21 -12.77 10.05
C ILE A 52 -10.72 -11.32 10.03
N LEU A 53 -9.82 -10.36 9.88
CA LEU A 53 -10.16 -8.93 9.89
C LEU A 53 -10.97 -8.52 8.66
N GLY A 54 -10.60 -8.99 7.49
CA GLY A 54 -11.24 -8.64 6.22
C GLY A 54 -12.63 -9.24 6.05
N SER A 55 -12.98 -10.28 6.83
CA SER A 55 -14.29 -10.91 6.82
C SER A 55 -15.23 -10.40 7.92
N LEU A 56 -14.78 -9.45 8.74
CA LEU A 56 -15.61 -8.88 9.80
C LEU A 56 -16.90 -8.23 9.21
N PRO A 57 -18.04 -8.46 9.84
CA PRO A 57 -18.35 -9.21 11.07
C PRO A 57 -18.65 -10.68 10.84
N PHE A 58 -18.61 -11.12 9.61
CA PHE A 58 -19.08 -12.43 9.17
C PHE A 58 -18.01 -13.50 9.25
N THR A 59 -16.92 -13.24 9.94
CA THR A 59 -15.82 -14.20 10.16
C THR A 59 -16.31 -15.56 10.68
N PRO A 60 -17.24 -15.66 11.66
CA PRO A 60 -17.77 -16.95 12.10
C PRO A 60 -18.50 -17.70 10.97
N PHE A 61 -19.23 -16.98 10.13
CA PHE A 61 -19.91 -17.56 8.96
C PHE A 61 -18.91 -18.02 7.89
N LEU A 62 -17.80 -17.32 7.71
CA LEU A 62 -16.74 -17.76 6.80
C LEU A 62 -16.17 -19.12 7.25
N TYR A 63 -15.79 -19.25 8.53
CA TYR A 63 -15.25 -20.51 9.05
C TYR A 63 -16.25 -21.65 8.95
N HIS A 64 -17.51 -21.40 9.24
CA HIS A 64 -18.56 -22.39 9.07
C HIS A 64 -18.78 -22.77 7.59
N GLY A 65 -18.72 -21.79 6.67
CA GLY A 65 -18.82 -22.03 5.24
C GLY A 65 -17.64 -22.86 4.70
N ILE A 66 -16.42 -22.56 5.15
CA ILE A 66 -15.20 -23.36 4.88
C ILE A 66 -15.41 -24.81 5.36
N PHE A 67 -15.89 -24.99 6.59
CA PHE A 67 -16.13 -26.30 7.17
C PHE A 67 -17.14 -27.14 6.37
N ILE A 68 -18.26 -26.53 5.96
CA ILE A 68 -19.27 -27.22 5.15
C ILE A 68 -18.69 -27.61 3.78
N ALA A 69 -18.06 -26.63 3.08
CA ALA A 69 -17.48 -26.88 1.77
C ALA A 69 -16.40 -27.96 1.81
N PHE A 70 -15.61 -27.99 2.88
CA PHE A 70 -14.59 -29.02 3.11
C PHE A 70 -15.21 -30.40 3.36
N ARG A 71 -16.28 -30.49 4.12
CA ARG A 71 -17.02 -31.76 4.31
C ARG A 71 -17.62 -32.28 3.01
N GLU A 72 -18.20 -31.42 2.20
CA GLU A 72 -18.73 -31.76 0.87
C GLU A 72 -17.60 -32.27 -0.04
N PHE A 73 -16.47 -31.61 -0.04
CA PHE A 73 -15.28 -32.04 -0.79
C PHE A 73 -14.81 -33.43 -0.37
N LEU A 74 -14.65 -33.68 0.93
CA LEU A 74 -14.22 -35.01 1.43
C LEU A 74 -15.24 -36.10 1.11
N LYS A 75 -16.55 -35.80 1.16
CA LYS A 75 -17.59 -36.77 0.82
C LYS A 75 -17.52 -37.15 -0.66
N SER A 76 -17.33 -36.17 -1.55
CA SER A 76 -17.22 -36.43 -2.98
C SER A 76 -16.00 -37.27 -3.36
N LEU A 77 -14.89 -37.14 -2.64
CA LEU A 77 -13.70 -37.98 -2.83
C LEU A 77 -13.96 -39.49 -2.47
N LYS A 78 -14.86 -39.75 -1.50
CA LYS A 78 -15.20 -41.08 -1.05
C LYS A 78 -16.21 -41.82 -1.96
N GLU A 79 -17.14 -41.04 -2.53
CA GLU A 79 -18.27 -41.61 -3.28
C GLU A 79 -17.94 -41.91 -4.75
N SER A 80 -16.71 -41.76 -5.20
CA SER A 80 -16.25 -42.01 -6.60
C SER A 80 -17.11 -41.33 -7.69
N CYS A 81 -18.04 -40.52 -7.30
CA CYS A 81 -18.89 -39.71 -8.17
C CYS A 81 -18.16 -38.43 -8.49
N GLY A 82 -17.41 -38.37 -9.56
CA GLY A 82 -16.79 -37.20 -10.17
C GLY A 82 -16.52 -35.96 -9.29
N VAL A 83 -15.66 -35.07 -9.74
CA VAL A 83 -15.37 -33.81 -9.03
C VAL A 83 -16.69 -33.13 -8.66
N PRO A 84 -16.91 -32.77 -7.38
CA PRO A 84 -18.15 -32.10 -6.99
C PRO A 84 -18.25 -30.80 -7.77
N ASN A 85 -19.26 -30.72 -8.60
CA ASN A 85 -19.51 -29.57 -9.46
C ASN A 85 -20.18 -28.45 -8.62
N SER A 86 -19.65 -28.22 -7.41
CA SER A 86 -20.23 -27.25 -6.50
C SER A 86 -19.39 -25.98 -6.50
N LEU A 87 -20.09 -24.85 -6.66
CA LEU A 87 -19.50 -23.51 -6.54
C LEU A 87 -18.75 -23.34 -5.20
N TYR A 88 -19.21 -24.01 -4.16
CA TYR A 88 -18.65 -23.92 -2.82
C TYR A 88 -17.31 -24.64 -2.71
N THR A 89 -17.18 -25.83 -3.30
CA THR A 89 -15.92 -26.55 -3.40
C THR A 89 -14.90 -25.76 -4.25
N TYR A 90 -15.34 -25.20 -5.37
CA TYR A 90 -14.50 -24.33 -6.18
C TYR A 90 -14.01 -23.11 -5.37
N SER A 91 -14.91 -22.45 -4.63
CA SER A 91 -14.55 -21.31 -3.81
C SER A 91 -13.60 -21.68 -2.66
N LEU A 92 -13.76 -22.87 -2.07
CA LEU A 92 -12.82 -23.39 -1.09
C LEU A 92 -11.41 -23.58 -1.69
N CYS A 93 -11.33 -24.22 -2.85
CA CYS A 93 -10.06 -24.40 -3.56
C CYS A 93 -9.42 -23.06 -3.94
N TRP A 94 -10.22 -22.12 -4.44
CA TRP A 94 -9.75 -20.76 -4.77
C TRP A 94 -9.21 -20.03 -3.54
N LEU A 95 -9.98 -19.97 -2.45
CA LEU A 95 -9.55 -19.36 -1.19
C LEU A 95 -8.24 -20.00 -0.69
N SER A 96 -8.19 -21.35 -0.66
CA SER A 96 -7.01 -22.08 -0.19
C SER A 96 -5.79 -21.83 -1.07
N ALA A 97 -5.94 -21.82 -2.39
CA ALA A 97 -4.85 -21.57 -3.31
C ALA A 97 -4.24 -20.18 -3.11
N VAL A 98 -5.08 -19.14 -2.98
CA VAL A 98 -4.62 -17.77 -2.72
C VAL A 98 -3.91 -17.68 -1.37
N LEU A 99 -4.50 -18.22 -0.31
CA LEU A 99 -3.92 -18.19 1.03
C LEU A 99 -2.58 -18.92 1.08
N ILE A 100 -2.50 -20.14 0.56
CA ILE A 100 -1.27 -20.94 0.58
C ILE A 100 -0.19 -20.23 -0.24
N PHE A 101 -0.51 -19.83 -1.48
CA PHE A 101 0.45 -19.20 -2.38
C PHE A 101 1.09 -17.95 -1.76
N PHE A 102 0.30 -17.02 -1.24
CA PHE A 102 0.84 -15.80 -0.67
C PHE A 102 1.42 -15.98 0.75
N SER A 103 0.97 -16.97 1.51
CA SER A 103 1.58 -17.27 2.82
C SER A 103 3.00 -17.82 2.71
N ILE A 104 3.32 -18.53 1.63
CA ILE A 104 4.67 -19.05 1.35
C ILE A 104 5.57 -17.94 0.79
N SER A 105 5.01 -16.92 0.13
CA SER A 105 5.78 -15.81 -0.43
C SER A 105 6.61 -15.09 0.64
N ALA A 106 7.86 -14.74 0.31
CA ALA A 106 8.75 -14.01 1.22
C ALA A 106 8.27 -12.58 1.47
N THR A 107 7.81 -11.88 0.42
CA THR A 107 7.24 -10.53 0.54
C THR A 107 5.73 -10.62 0.67
N LYS A 108 5.15 -10.01 1.72
CA LYS A 108 3.72 -10.05 1.99
C LYS A 108 3.13 -8.65 2.05
N LEU A 109 2.12 -8.40 1.21
CA LEU A 109 1.36 -7.16 1.21
C LEU A 109 -0.11 -7.43 1.56
N PRO A 110 -0.77 -6.56 2.33
CA PRO A 110 -2.20 -6.71 2.65
C PRO A 110 -3.09 -6.83 1.41
N SER A 111 -2.71 -6.18 0.31
CA SER A 111 -3.45 -6.23 -0.97
C SER A 111 -3.48 -7.62 -1.62
N TYR A 112 -2.58 -8.53 -1.25
CA TYR A 112 -2.57 -9.90 -1.78
C TYR A 112 -3.74 -10.75 -1.26
N TRP A 113 -4.46 -10.27 -0.26
CA TRP A 113 -5.74 -10.85 0.18
C TRP A 113 -6.89 -10.57 -0.81
N LEU A 114 -6.86 -9.48 -1.58
CA LEU A 114 -7.97 -9.05 -2.45
C LEU A 114 -8.49 -10.14 -3.40
N PRO A 115 -7.65 -10.98 -4.05
CA PRO A 115 -8.13 -12.06 -4.91
C PRO A 115 -8.95 -13.14 -4.19
N ALA A 116 -8.82 -13.27 -2.87
CA ALA A 116 -9.56 -14.24 -2.06
C ALA A 116 -10.95 -13.74 -1.62
N ILE A 117 -11.22 -12.44 -1.68
CA ILE A 117 -12.48 -11.85 -1.20
C ILE A 117 -13.73 -12.44 -1.87
N PRO A 118 -13.79 -12.62 -3.21
CA PRO A 118 -14.98 -13.21 -3.83
C PRO A 118 -15.25 -14.64 -3.36
N ALA A 119 -14.19 -15.45 -3.21
CA ALA A 119 -14.32 -16.81 -2.72
C ALA A 119 -14.82 -16.84 -1.26
N ALA A 120 -14.28 -15.96 -0.40
CA ALA A 120 -14.74 -15.81 0.97
C ALA A 120 -16.21 -15.39 1.03
N ALA A 121 -16.67 -14.46 0.18
CA ALA A 121 -18.06 -14.01 0.13
C ALA A 121 -19.02 -15.15 -0.25
N VAL A 122 -18.65 -16.01 -1.22
CA VAL A 122 -19.44 -17.20 -1.60
C VAL A 122 -19.54 -18.18 -0.44
N LEU A 123 -18.45 -18.44 0.28
CA LEU A 123 -18.45 -19.33 1.43
C LEU A 123 -19.28 -18.81 2.61
N ILE A 124 -19.24 -17.50 2.88
CA ILE A 124 -20.11 -16.84 3.86
C ILE A 124 -21.59 -17.03 3.46
N SER A 125 -21.94 -16.80 2.19
CA SER A 125 -23.29 -16.98 1.68
C SER A 125 -23.76 -18.42 1.81
N ASN A 126 -22.90 -19.40 1.50
CA ASN A 126 -23.20 -20.83 1.68
C ASN A 126 -23.51 -21.15 3.14
N SER A 127 -22.68 -20.67 4.07
CA SER A 127 -22.93 -20.82 5.50
C SER A 127 -24.32 -20.28 5.89
N PHE A 128 -24.65 -19.09 5.43
CA PHE A 128 -25.93 -18.46 5.75
C PHE A 128 -27.14 -19.25 5.20
N ILE A 129 -27.05 -19.75 3.96
CA ILE A 129 -28.11 -20.52 3.32
C ILE A 129 -28.30 -21.87 4.01
N SER A 130 -27.23 -22.58 4.32
CA SER A 130 -27.25 -23.93 4.93
C SER A 130 -27.77 -23.93 6.37
N LEU A 131 -27.75 -22.77 7.04
CA LEU A 131 -28.17 -22.63 8.44
C LEU A 131 -29.67 -22.28 8.62
N LYS A 132 -30.43 -22.08 7.53
CA LYS A 132 -31.85 -21.71 7.63
C LYS A 132 -32.65 -22.68 8.49
N ASP A 133 -32.28 -23.96 8.49
CA ASP A 133 -32.99 -25.01 9.23
C ASP A 133 -32.28 -25.41 10.57
N VAL A 134 -31.07 -24.93 10.82
CA VAL A 134 -30.25 -25.28 12.01
C VAL A 134 -30.20 -24.14 13.01
N LYS A 135 -31.30 -23.96 13.74
CA LYS A 135 -31.50 -22.81 14.66
C LYS A 135 -30.40 -22.59 15.70
N LYS A 136 -29.85 -23.66 16.31
CA LYS A 136 -28.80 -23.55 17.35
C LYS A 136 -27.48 -23.01 16.81
N THR A 137 -26.96 -23.60 15.72
CA THR A 137 -25.70 -23.17 15.11
C THR A 137 -25.82 -21.74 14.58
N TYR A 138 -26.93 -21.37 13.93
CA TYR A 138 -27.23 -20.02 13.50
C TYR A 138 -27.19 -19.02 14.66
N LEU A 139 -27.80 -19.37 15.80
CA LEU A 139 -27.78 -18.54 17.01
C LEU A 139 -26.33 -18.29 17.49
N TYR A 140 -25.52 -19.34 17.62
CA TYR A 140 -24.14 -19.19 18.12
C TYR A 140 -23.26 -18.35 17.18
N LEU A 141 -23.38 -18.52 15.87
CA LEU A 141 -22.61 -17.72 14.91
C LEU A 141 -22.97 -16.24 14.98
N TRP A 142 -24.27 -15.91 15.13
CA TRP A 142 -24.68 -14.51 15.31
C TRP A 142 -24.21 -13.92 16.64
N ILE A 143 -24.36 -14.64 17.73
CA ILE A 143 -23.84 -14.18 19.05
C ILE A 143 -22.34 -13.89 18.93
N PHE A 144 -21.60 -14.77 18.32
CA PHE A 144 -20.14 -14.57 18.16
C PHE A 144 -19.81 -13.39 17.22
N SER A 145 -20.56 -13.21 16.15
CA SER A 145 -20.42 -12.04 15.25
C SER A 145 -20.71 -10.72 16.00
N ILE A 146 -21.78 -10.67 16.77
CA ILE A 146 -22.12 -9.50 17.60
C ILE A 146 -21.05 -9.23 18.64
N PHE A 147 -20.51 -10.28 19.28
CA PHE A 147 -19.42 -10.17 20.27
C PHE A 147 -18.14 -9.58 19.63
N ILE A 148 -17.80 -10.00 18.41
CA ILE A 148 -16.67 -9.42 17.66
C ILE A 148 -16.89 -7.92 17.42
N PHE A 149 -18.09 -7.51 16.97
CA PHE A 149 -18.40 -6.09 16.77
C PHE A 149 -18.34 -5.28 18.04
N PHE A 150 -18.83 -5.83 19.11
CA PHE A 150 -18.72 -5.21 20.43
C PHE A 150 -17.25 -5.02 20.82
N GLY A 151 -16.39 -6.02 20.58
CA GLY A 151 -14.95 -5.92 20.77
C GLY A 151 -14.30 -4.83 19.93
N VAL A 152 -14.67 -4.71 18.65
CA VAL A 152 -14.19 -3.61 17.77
C VAL A 152 -14.65 -2.25 18.33
N SER A 153 -15.90 -2.13 18.76
CA SER A 153 -16.42 -0.91 19.39
C SER A 153 -15.60 -0.52 20.62
N ILE A 154 -15.33 -1.48 21.51
CA ILE A 154 -14.48 -1.29 22.69
C ILE A 154 -13.08 -0.83 22.30
N ALA A 155 -12.46 -1.46 21.28
CA ALA A 155 -11.13 -1.08 20.80
C ALA A 155 -11.06 0.40 20.39
N PHE A 156 -12.10 0.93 19.76
CA PHE A 156 -12.17 2.36 19.45
C PHE A 156 -12.38 3.24 20.67
N PHE A 157 -13.10 2.79 21.71
CA PHE A 157 -13.18 3.53 22.97
C PHE A 157 -11.82 3.66 23.65
N PHE A 158 -11.01 2.61 23.59
CA PHE A 158 -9.65 2.60 24.12
C PHE A 158 -8.59 3.01 23.06
N SER A 159 -8.97 3.80 22.08
CA SER A 159 -8.09 4.21 20.98
C SER A 159 -6.79 4.89 21.45
N ASN A 160 -6.77 5.54 22.58
CA ASN A 160 -5.57 6.19 23.13
C ASN A 160 -4.42 5.19 23.38
N ILE A 161 -4.74 3.90 23.62
CA ILE A 161 -3.73 2.86 23.88
C ILE A 161 -2.95 2.52 22.61
N TRP A 162 -3.63 2.40 21.46
CA TRP A 162 -3.00 1.93 20.24
C TRP A 162 -2.68 3.03 19.22
N LEU A 163 -3.32 4.20 19.31
CA LEU A 163 -3.04 5.32 18.40
C LEU A 163 -1.60 5.81 18.49
N GLY A 164 -1.00 5.81 19.67
CA GLY A 164 0.40 6.23 19.85
C GLY A 164 1.43 5.30 19.21
N SER A 165 1.05 4.05 18.91
CA SER A 165 1.92 3.08 18.22
C SER A 165 1.93 3.25 16.70
N ILE A 166 1.05 4.10 16.15
CA ILE A 166 1.00 4.35 14.70
C ILE A 166 2.00 5.44 14.35
N ASN A 167 3.15 5.02 13.82
CA ASN A 167 4.17 5.93 13.31
C ASN A 167 4.18 5.88 11.78
N ASP A 168 4.04 7.03 11.15
CA ASP A 168 4.15 7.18 9.70
C ASP A 168 5.17 8.29 9.38
N PRO A 169 6.29 7.98 8.73
CA PRO A 169 7.33 8.96 8.41
C PRO A 169 6.82 10.14 7.58
N GLU A 170 5.79 9.91 6.76
CA GLU A 170 5.19 10.97 5.93
C GLU A 170 4.13 11.79 6.66
N MET A 171 3.62 11.26 7.76
CA MET A 171 2.59 11.92 8.56
C MET A 171 3.02 12.02 10.02
N PRO A 172 4.02 12.84 10.34
CA PRO A 172 4.37 13.11 11.72
C PRO A 172 3.12 13.61 12.45
N ASN A 173 2.91 13.15 13.67
CA ASN A 173 1.71 13.45 14.48
C ASN A 173 0.38 12.89 13.91
N LEU A 174 0.42 11.72 13.21
CA LEU A 174 -0.79 11.08 12.68
C LEU A 174 -1.84 10.84 13.78
N ALA A 175 -1.43 10.38 14.96
CA ALA A 175 -2.33 10.12 16.08
C ALA A 175 -3.12 11.38 16.49
N SER A 176 -2.46 12.53 16.65
CA SER A 176 -3.12 13.79 16.98
C SER A 176 -4.04 14.29 15.87
N LYS A 177 -3.64 14.13 14.60
CA LYS A 177 -4.48 14.46 13.45
C LYS A 177 -5.74 13.59 13.37
N LEU A 178 -5.64 12.29 13.66
CA LEU A 178 -6.79 11.38 13.70
C LEU A 178 -7.78 11.77 14.81
N LEU A 179 -7.28 12.19 15.96
CA LEU A 179 -8.12 12.66 17.08
C LEU A 179 -8.80 14.00 16.71
N SER A 180 -8.02 14.99 16.25
CA SER A 180 -8.53 16.34 15.93
C SER A 180 -9.50 16.36 14.74
N SER A 181 -9.33 15.44 13.78
CA SER A 181 -10.24 15.31 12.62
C SER A 181 -11.62 14.72 12.96
N GLY A 182 -11.81 14.24 14.18
CA GLY A 182 -13.04 13.56 14.61
C GLY A 182 -13.25 12.17 14.01
N ILE A 183 -12.28 11.61 13.29
CA ILE A 183 -12.39 10.28 12.66
C ILE A 183 -12.60 9.21 13.73
N ILE A 184 -11.86 9.27 14.82
CA ILE A 184 -11.98 8.33 15.94
C ILE A 184 -13.36 8.43 16.58
N PHE A 185 -13.89 9.63 16.78
CA PHE A 185 -15.25 9.81 17.30
C PHE A 185 -16.30 9.21 16.36
N LYS A 186 -16.18 9.44 15.05
CA LYS A 186 -17.07 8.85 14.05
C LYS A 186 -17.00 7.31 14.06
N ALA A 187 -15.81 6.74 14.21
CA ALA A 187 -15.64 5.29 14.31
C ALA A 187 -16.30 4.73 15.58
N LYS A 188 -16.07 5.36 16.75
CA LYS A 188 -16.75 4.99 18.00
C LYS A 188 -18.28 4.99 17.82
N LEU A 189 -18.82 6.07 17.29
CA LEU A 189 -20.27 6.20 17.08
C LEU A 189 -20.78 5.14 16.11
N PHE A 190 -20.14 4.98 14.96
CA PHE A 190 -20.57 4.02 13.95
C PHE A 190 -20.57 2.58 14.47
N PHE A 191 -19.47 2.11 15.05
CA PHE A 191 -19.39 0.73 15.51
C PHE A 191 -20.31 0.46 16.71
N SER A 192 -20.54 1.43 17.59
CA SER A 192 -21.51 1.30 18.68
C SER A 192 -22.95 1.21 18.17
N LEU A 193 -23.35 2.11 17.28
CA LEU A 193 -24.68 2.08 16.68
C LEU A 193 -24.89 0.83 15.84
N PHE A 194 -23.88 0.40 15.09
CA PHE A 194 -23.94 -0.82 14.30
C PHE A 194 -24.13 -2.06 15.20
N THR A 195 -23.40 -2.15 16.29
CA THR A 195 -23.54 -3.25 17.28
C THR A 195 -24.96 -3.26 17.87
N LEU A 196 -25.46 -2.09 18.29
CA LEU A 196 -26.83 -1.96 18.81
C LEU A 196 -27.87 -2.40 17.76
N PHE A 197 -27.72 -1.94 16.53
CA PHE A 197 -28.59 -2.30 15.41
C PHE A 197 -28.57 -3.81 15.14
N ALA A 198 -27.40 -4.43 15.17
CA ALA A 198 -27.26 -5.88 15.02
C ALA A 198 -27.97 -6.65 16.14
N ILE A 199 -27.87 -6.19 17.39
CA ILE A 199 -28.57 -6.77 18.56
C ILE A 199 -30.08 -6.65 18.37
N ILE A 200 -30.57 -5.48 17.96
CA ILE A 200 -32.01 -5.25 17.73
C ILE A 200 -32.54 -6.19 16.63
N LEU A 201 -31.89 -6.24 15.47
CA LEU A 201 -32.30 -7.11 14.36
C LEU A 201 -32.30 -8.59 14.77
N PHE A 202 -31.30 -8.99 15.54
CA PHE A 202 -31.18 -10.35 16.06
C PHE A 202 -32.31 -10.67 17.06
N SER A 203 -32.62 -9.77 17.99
CA SER A 203 -33.69 -9.90 18.98
C SER A 203 -35.08 -9.96 18.32
N LEU A 204 -35.28 -9.18 17.25
CA LEU A 204 -36.50 -9.20 16.45
C LEU A 204 -36.60 -10.42 15.51
N LYS A 205 -35.57 -11.31 15.51
CA LYS A 205 -35.50 -12.50 14.63
C LYS A 205 -35.72 -12.14 13.16
N SER A 206 -35.15 -11.01 12.71
CA SER A 206 -35.31 -10.51 11.36
C SER A 206 -34.82 -11.53 10.33
N LYS A 207 -35.65 -11.91 9.36
CA LYS A 207 -35.27 -12.84 8.27
C LYS A 207 -34.19 -12.29 7.36
N ASN A 208 -34.10 -10.96 7.25
CA ASN A 208 -33.20 -10.25 6.34
C ASN A 208 -32.02 -9.56 7.09
N ILE A 209 -31.70 -10.01 8.29
CA ILE A 209 -30.64 -9.43 9.13
C ILE A 209 -29.32 -9.27 8.37
N PHE A 210 -28.92 -10.27 7.58
CA PHE A 210 -27.71 -10.23 6.79
C PHE A 210 -27.73 -9.07 5.77
N LEU A 211 -28.83 -8.90 5.04
CA LEU A 211 -28.98 -7.83 4.05
C LEU A 211 -28.93 -6.45 4.71
N TYR A 212 -29.67 -6.25 5.80
CA TYR A 212 -29.70 -4.97 6.50
C TYR A 212 -28.33 -4.57 7.06
N LEU A 213 -27.59 -5.53 7.62
CA LEU A 213 -26.24 -5.27 8.11
C LEU A 213 -25.27 -4.95 6.97
N GLN A 214 -25.37 -5.62 5.82
CA GLN A 214 -24.56 -5.30 4.63
C GLN A 214 -24.82 -3.87 4.12
N ILE A 215 -26.08 -3.46 4.04
CA ILE A 215 -26.43 -2.10 3.63
C ILE A 215 -25.79 -1.07 4.58
N VAL A 216 -25.95 -1.26 5.88
CA VAL A 216 -25.37 -0.34 6.88
C VAL A 216 -23.84 -0.32 6.81
N LEU A 217 -23.19 -1.47 6.57
CA LEU A 217 -21.73 -1.52 6.38
C LEU A 217 -21.27 -0.74 5.16
N ILE A 218 -21.96 -0.84 4.03
CA ILE A 218 -21.63 -0.08 2.81
C ILE A 218 -21.70 1.43 3.09
N PHE A 219 -22.77 1.89 3.72
CA PHE A 219 -22.88 3.30 4.13
C PHE A 219 -21.83 3.69 5.15
N GLY A 220 -21.52 2.82 6.10
CA GLY A 220 -20.51 3.04 7.13
C GLY A 220 -19.10 3.14 6.54
N GLN A 221 -18.78 2.33 5.55
CA GLN A 221 -17.51 2.45 4.83
C GLN A 221 -17.37 3.83 4.18
N TYR A 222 -18.41 4.31 3.49
CA TYR A 222 -18.39 5.65 2.91
C TYR A 222 -18.24 6.73 3.99
N PHE A 223 -18.97 6.63 5.08
CA PHE A 223 -18.95 7.58 6.19
C PHE A 223 -17.60 7.67 6.88
N LEU A 224 -16.90 6.54 7.06
CA LEU A 224 -15.58 6.47 7.69
C LEU A 224 -14.44 6.74 6.69
N MET A 225 -14.53 6.20 5.46
CA MET A 225 -13.46 6.35 4.47
C MET A 225 -13.34 7.76 3.90
N SER A 226 -14.44 8.51 3.81
CA SER A 226 -14.42 9.87 3.26
C SER A 226 -13.49 10.80 4.07
N PRO A 227 -13.61 10.93 5.41
CA PRO A 227 -12.69 11.76 6.19
C PRO A 227 -11.26 11.20 6.23
N ILE A 228 -11.08 9.87 6.22
CA ILE A 228 -9.76 9.25 6.17
C ILE A 228 -9.06 9.61 4.85
N ARG A 229 -9.74 9.50 3.71
CA ARG A 229 -9.20 9.91 2.41
C ARG A 229 -8.81 11.38 2.38
N LYS A 230 -9.67 12.25 2.94
CA LYS A 230 -9.37 13.68 3.04
C LYS A 230 -8.13 13.93 3.88
N LEU A 231 -7.99 13.27 5.02
CA LEU A 231 -6.80 13.39 5.88
C LEU A 231 -5.53 12.89 5.16
N ALA A 232 -5.62 11.76 4.48
CA ALA A 232 -4.50 11.21 3.69
C ALA A 232 -4.11 12.15 2.54
N ASP A 233 -5.06 12.69 1.80
CA ASP A 233 -4.81 13.65 0.72
C ASP A 233 -4.15 14.93 1.24
N THR A 234 -4.69 15.53 2.29
CA THR A 234 -4.15 16.77 2.87
C THR A 234 -2.77 16.58 3.50
N SER A 235 -2.46 15.39 4.01
CA SER A 235 -1.17 15.13 4.67
C SER A 235 -0.09 14.63 3.72
N ARG A 236 -0.45 13.85 2.69
CA ARG A 236 0.52 13.22 1.77
C ARG A 236 0.59 13.86 0.39
N GLN A 237 -0.57 14.20 -0.21
CA GLN A 237 -0.61 14.66 -1.59
C GLN A 237 -0.61 16.18 -1.72
N LEU A 238 -1.30 16.88 -0.84
CA LEU A 238 -1.36 18.34 -0.89
C LEU A 238 0.03 19.02 -0.76
N PRO A 239 0.93 18.57 0.15
CA PRO A 239 2.29 19.12 0.21
C PRO A 239 3.06 18.93 -1.11
N LEU A 240 2.92 17.77 -1.77
CA LEU A 240 3.56 17.50 -3.05
C LEU A 240 2.99 18.36 -4.18
N ARG A 241 1.67 18.59 -4.20
CA ARG A 241 1.05 19.52 -5.17
C ARG A 241 1.54 20.94 -4.97
N ASN A 242 1.65 21.40 -3.72
CA ASN A 242 2.10 22.76 -3.42
C ASN A 242 3.59 22.94 -3.74
N ILE A 243 4.45 21.97 -3.40
CA ILE A 243 5.86 22.03 -3.76
C ILE A 243 6.06 21.98 -5.28
N SER A 244 5.24 21.21 -5.98
CA SER A 244 5.28 21.14 -7.45
C SER A 244 4.90 22.48 -8.09
N LYS A 245 3.92 23.19 -7.55
CA LYS A 245 3.61 24.56 -7.99
C LYS A 245 4.79 25.50 -7.74
N LEU A 246 5.36 25.45 -6.54
CA LEU A 246 6.53 26.27 -6.21
C LEU A 246 7.71 25.98 -7.15
N ILE A 247 7.94 24.72 -7.51
CA ILE A 247 8.96 24.34 -8.51
C ILE A 247 8.68 25.01 -9.85
N LEU A 248 7.43 25.01 -10.34
CA LEU A 248 7.06 25.63 -11.60
C LEU A 248 7.23 27.15 -11.57
N ASP A 249 6.97 27.78 -10.43
CA ASP A 249 7.03 29.23 -10.25
C ASP A 249 8.48 29.74 -10.05
N THR A 250 9.35 28.93 -9.42
CA THR A 250 10.73 29.35 -9.05
C THR A 250 11.80 28.81 -9.98
N ARG A 251 11.48 27.85 -10.83
CA ARG A 251 12.43 27.22 -11.74
C ARG A 251 13.03 28.20 -12.73
N GLU A 252 14.34 28.22 -12.81
CA GLU A 252 15.08 28.99 -13.81
C GLU A 252 15.36 28.12 -15.05
N GLY A 253 14.67 28.42 -16.14
CA GLY A 253 14.79 27.70 -17.41
C GLY A 253 14.51 26.20 -17.28
N LYS A 254 15.48 25.35 -17.68
CA LYS A 254 15.36 23.86 -17.64
C LYS A 254 16.16 23.22 -16.50
N GLU A 255 16.21 23.87 -15.31
CA GLU A 255 16.85 23.26 -14.14
C GLU A 255 16.37 21.81 -13.92
N THR A 256 17.31 20.92 -13.64
CA THR A 256 17.01 19.52 -13.35
C THR A 256 16.38 19.38 -11.98
N LEU A 257 15.44 18.45 -11.82
CA LEU A 257 14.76 18.18 -10.56
C LEU A 257 15.20 16.84 -9.97
N ALA A 258 15.57 16.84 -8.70
CA ALA A 258 15.84 15.63 -7.93
C ALA A 258 14.95 15.55 -6.70
N MET A 259 14.71 14.34 -6.20
CA MET A 259 14.05 14.09 -4.93
C MET A 259 14.88 13.14 -4.10
N ILE A 260 15.16 13.53 -2.86
CA ILE A 260 16.07 12.83 -1.94
C ILE A 260 15.28 12.28 -0.75
N GLY A 261 15.63 11.07 -0.34
CA GLY A 261 14.98 10.38 0.78
C GLY A 261 13.68 9.70 0.35
N ILE A 262 12.55 10.19 0.83
CA ILE A 262 11.25 9.57 0.56
C ILE A 262 10.89 9.69 -0.92
N ARG A 263 10.81 8.56 -1.62
CA ARG A 263 10.47 8.51 -3.05
C ARG A 263 8.97 8.71 -3.29
N LYS A 264 8.61 9.76 -4.04
CA LYS A 264 7.22 10.05 -4.44
C LYS A 264 7.07 10.24 -5.94
N PRO A 265 6.69 9.19 -6.67
CA PRO A 265 6.44 9.30 -8.11
C PRO A 265 5.41 10.37 -8.49
N SER A 266 4.50 10.73 -7.58
CA SER A 266 3.54 11.81 -7.77
C SER A 266 4.19 13.19 -7.95
N LEU A 267 5.43 13.40 -7.49
CA LEU A 267 6.18 14.63 -7.78
C LEU A 267 6.43 14.78 -9.28
N HIS A 268 6.83 13.70 -9.96
CA HIS A 268 6.99 13.68 -11.41
C HIS A 268 5.69 14.07 -12.14
N TYR A 269 4.57 13.50 -11.70
CA TYR A 269 3.25 13.79 -12.27
C TYR A 269 2.83 15.25 -12.10
N TYR A 270 2.95 15.80 -10.89
CA TYR A 270 2.52 17.16 -10.60
C TYR A 270 3.46 18.23 -11.15
N SER A 271 4.77 18.01 -11.12
CA SER A 271 5.76 18.95 -11.66
C SER A 271 5.88 18.89 -13.19
N ARG A 272 5.33 17.84 -13.82
CA ARG A 272 5.47 17.55 -15.26
C ARG A 272 6.94 17.51 -15.71
N GLN A 273 7.83 17.10 -14.82
CA GLN A 273 9.27 17.03 -15.04
C GLN A 273 9.79 15.66 -14.69
N ILE A 274 10.87 15.24 -15.34
CA ILE A 274 11.57 14.02 -14.96
C ILE A 274 12.33 14.30 -13.67
N VAL A 275 12.09 13.45 -12.66
CA VAL A 275 12.67 13.57 -11.33
C VAL A 275 13.73 12.48 -11.14
N PHE A 276 14.92 12.86 -10.69
CA PHE A 276 15.94 11.92 -10.24
C PHE A 276 15.68 11.57 -8.79
N TYR A 277 15.41 10.30 -8.50
CA TYR A 277 15.17 9.81 -7.14
C TYR A 277 16.44 9.17 -6.61
N GLU A 278 16.92 9.65 -5.44
CA GLU A 278 18.09 9.08 -4.77
C GLU A 278 17.81 8.94 -3.25
N PRO A 279 18.43 7.95 -2.60
CA PRO A 279 18.37 7.84 -1.15
C PRO A 279 19.13 8.99 -0.48
N ASN A 280 18.87 9.18 0.81
CA ASN A 280 19.57 10.18 1.61
C ASN A 280 20.99 9.82 2.03
N THR A 281 21.53 8.68 1.56
CA THR A 281 22.88 8.20 1.89
C THR A 281 23.97 8.94 1.10
N GLN A 282 25.24 8.78 1.51
CA GLN A 282 26.40 9.30 0.80
C GLN A 282 26.52 8.77 -0.63
N GLU A 283 26.20 7.47 -0.83
CA GLU A 283 26.15 6.87 -2.16
C GLU A 283 25.06 7.51 -3.02
N GLY A 284 23.92 7.89 -2.41
CA GLY A 284 22.83 8.57 -3.11
C GLY A 284 23.27 9.91 -3.70
N LEU A 285 24.13 10.63 -3.02
CA LEU A 285 24.69 11.89 -3.47
C LEU A 285 25.65 11.69 -4.67
N ILE A 286 26.53 10.68 -4.59
CA ILE A 286 27.42 10.29 -5.70
C ILE A 286 26.59 9.81 -6.89
N ASN A 287 25.56 9.01 -6.64
CA ASN A 287 24.64 8.54 -7.68
C ASN A 287 23.96 9.70 -8.42
N LEU A 288 23.50 10.71 -7.67
CA LEU A 288 22.87 11.89 -8.26
C LEU A 288 23.82 12.60 -9.22
N LYS A 289 25.09 12.85 -8.80
CA LYS A 289 26.13 13.42 -9.67
C LYS A 289 26.32 12.61 -10.94
N GLU A 290 26.56 11.30 -10.80
CA GLU A 290 26.83 10.44 -11.95
C GLU A 290 25.63 10.34 -12.91
N ARG A 291 24.41 10.23 -12.38
CA ARG A 291 23.20 10.18 -13.21
C ARG A 291 22.94 11.48 -13.94
N LEU A 292 23.18 12.61 -13.29
CA LEU A 292 23.12 13.92 -13.96
C LEU A 292 24.14 14.05 -15.09
N ASN A 293 25.35 13.52 -14.90
CA ASN A 293 26.41 13.55 -15.93
C ASN A 293 26.15 12.57 -17.09
N ASN A 294 25.50 11.43 -16.80
CA ASN A 294 25.19 10.36 -17.77
C ASN A 294 23.77 10.44 -18.34
N ASP A 295 23.08 11.55 -18.16
CA ASP A 295 21.70 11.69 -18.69
C ASP A 295 21.72 11.68 -20.23
N ARG A 296 21.21 10.57 -20.82
CA ARG A 296 21.15 10.36 -22.26
C ARG A 296 20.31 11.40 -23.01
N ARG A 297 19.42 12.09 -22.30
CA ARG A 297 18.59 13.17 -22.89
C ARG A 297 19.42 14.36 -23.33
N LYS A 298 20.64 14.53 -22.78
CA LYS A 298 21.61 15.53 -23.23
C LYS A 298 21.91 15.44 -24.73
N ASN A 299 21.89 14.22 -25.27
CA ASN A 299 22.28 13.95 -26.66
C ASN A 299 21.15 14.18 -27.67
N TYR A 300 19.92 14.41 -27.24
CA TYR A 300 18.74 14.60 -28.10
C TYR A 300 18.26 16.04 -28.20
N GLN A 301 18.89 16.97 -27.49
CA GLN A 301 18.55 18.38 -27.53
C GLN A 301 19.73 19.17 -28.05
N ASP A 302 19.65 19.61 -29.30
CA ASP A 302 20.59 20.55 -29.96
C ASP A 302 20.59 21.96 -29.32
N GLU A 303 20.11 22.12 -28.09
CA GLU A 303 20.04 23.41 -27.42
C GLU A 303 21.12 23.57 -26.36
N PRO A 304 21.76 24.77 -26.29
CA PRO A 304 22.83 25.09 -25.34
C PRO A 304 22.38 25.14 -23.87
N ASP A 305 21.17 24.75 -23.56
CA ASP A 305 20.49 24.86 -22.26
C ASP A 305 20.98 23.91 -21.16
N TYR A 306 21.92 23.03 -21.47
CA TYR A 306 22.54 22.12 -20.47
C TYR A 306 23.53 22.81 -19.52
N GLN A 307 23.70 24.10 -19.64
CA GLN A 307 24.64 24.87 -18.82
C GLN A 307 24.04 25.44 -17.53
N TYR A 308 22.82 25.01 -17.11
CA TYR A 308 22.35 25.42 -15.79
C TYR A 308 23.31 24.98 -14.71
N LYS A 309 23.86 25.98 -14.03
CA LYS A 309 24.82 25.81 -12.92
C LYS A 309 24.16 25.22 -11.67
N SER A 310 22.83 25.23 -11.61
CA SER A 310 22.02 24.85 -10.46
C SER A 310 21.10 23.65 -10.77
N LEU A 311 20.60 23.02 -9.71
CA LEU A 311 19.54 22.04 -9.74
C LEU A 311 18.59 22.23 -8.57
N LEU A 312 17.33 21.83 -8.75
CA LEU A 312 16.32 21.85 -7.71
C LEU A 312 16.28 20.49 -7.00
N ILE A 313 16.27 20.51 -5.68
CA ILE A 313 16.14 19.32 -4.84
C ILE A 313 14.93 19.43 -3.96
N VAL A 314 14.06 18.42 -4.01
CA VAL A 314 13.03 18.20 -3.00
C VAL A 314 13.57 17.18 -2.01
N ILE A 315 13.70 17.58 -0.75
CA ILE A 315 14.25 16.76 0.33
C ILE A 315 13.30 16.76 1.53
N ASP A 316 13.09 15.60 2.15
CA ASP A 316 12.27 15.51 3.36
C ASP A 316 13.03 16.02 4.61
N ASP A 317 12.28 16.36 5.67
CA ASP A 317 12.83 16.94 6.90
C ASP A 317 13.87 16.05 7.57
N TYR A 318 13.68 14.72 7.54
CA TYR A 318 14.62 13.79 8.13
C TYR A 318 15.94 13.77 7.32
N SER A 319 15.84 13.59 6.02
CA SER A 319 16.99 13.56 5.10
C SER A 319 17.74 14.89 5.07
N SER A 320 17.05 16.00 5.27
CA SER A 320 17.66 17.35 5.28
C SER A 320 18.58 17.61 6.48
N GLN A 321 18.46 16.81 7.54
CA GLN A 321 19.27 16.91 8.76
C GLN A 321 20.54 16.05 8.70
N GLU A 322 20.64 15.13 7.74
CA GLU A 322 21.83 14.32 7.55
C GLU A 322 23.02 15.22 7.22
N GLU A 323 24.17 14.99 7.86
CA GLU A 323 25.35 15.84 7.79
C GLU A 323 25.79 16.11 6.34
N HIS A 324 25.81 15.09 5.51
CA HIS A 324 26.23 15.20 4.10
C HIS A 324 25.23 15.95 3.20
N TRP A 325 23.98 16.15 3.61
CA TRP A 325 23.03 17.01 2.91
C TRP A 325 22.98 18.42 3.52
N SER A 326 23.10 18.56 4.83
CA SER A 326 23.07 19.86 5.53
C SER A 326 24.32 20.71 5.25
N ASN A 327 25.46 20.09 4.91
CA ASN A 327 26.72 20.78 4.63
C ASN A 327 26.76 21.49 3.26
N PHE A 328 25.77 21.25 2.39
CA PHE A 328 25.67 21.97 1.13
C PHE A 328 25.24 23.43 1.35
N ASN A 329 25.95 24.32 0.67
CA ASN A 329 25.43 25.67 0.49
C ASN A 329 24.21 25.62 -0.43
N HIS A 330 23.02 25.93 0.10
CA HIS A 330 21.76 25.80 -0.60
C HIS A 330 20.85 27.02 -0.36
N GLU A 331 20.18 27.42 -1.39
CA GLU A 331 19.09 28.40 -1.30
C GLU A 331 17.79 27.69 -0.93
N LYS A 332 17.17 28.05 0.18
CA LYS A 332 15.85 27.52 0.58
C LYS A 332 14.76 28.29 -0.15
N LEU A 333 14.10 27.65 -1.12
CA LEU A 333 13.03 28.27 -1.90
C LEU A 333 11.67 28.16 -1.21
N GLY A 334 11.46 27.13 -0.40
CA GLY A 334 10.23 26.99 0.38
C GLY A 334 10.07 25.60 1.00
N LYS A 335 9.00 25.47 1.80
CA LYS A 335 8.65 24.24 2.49
C LYS A 335 7.15 23.99 2.47
N TYR A 336 6.73 22.74 2.20
CA TYR A 336 5.35 22.30 2.33
C TYR A 336 5.30 20.90 2.98
N GLY A 337 4.62 20.81 4.13
CA GLY A 337 4.58 19.60 4.95
C GLY A 337 5.99 19.21 5.41
N ILE A 338 6.41 18.01 5.08
CA ILE A 338 7.75 17.48 5.38
C ILE A 338 8.77 17.75 4.26
N TYR A 339 8.36 18.33 3.14
CA TYR A 339 9.22 18.52 1.97
C TYR A 339 9.76 19.95 1.90
N ASN A 340 11.08 20.06 1.77
CA ASN A 340 11.81 21.31 1.54
C ASN A 340 12.23 21.37 0.07
N LEU A 341 12.11 22.52 -0.55
CA LEU A 341 12.65 22.80 -1.87
C LEU A 341 13.93 23.61 -1.73
N TRP A 342 15.02 23.05 -2.22
CA TRP A 342 16.33 23.68 -2.24
C TRP A 342 16.80 23.90 -3.67
N ARG A 343 17.52 24.98 -3.90
CA ARG A 343 18.37 25.15 -5.08
C ARG A 343 19.83 24.99 -4.66
N ILE A 344 20.56 24.11 -5.33
CA ILE A 344 21.99 23.89 -5.07
C ILE A 344 22.80 24.10 -6.35
N ASN A 345 24.08 24.46 -6.20
CA ASN A 345 24.99 24.60 -7.31
C ASN A 345 25.53 23.20 -7.71
N LYS A 346 25.56 22.90 -8.99
CA LYS A 346 26.13 21.64 -9.52
C LYS A 346 27.63 21.53 -9.26
N LYS A 347 28.33 22.66 -9.18
CA LYS A 347 29.76 22.67 -8.83
C LYS A 347 29.99 22.14 -7.42
N ASP A 348 29.22 22.63 -6.45
CA ASP A 348 29.31 22.20 -5.05
C ASP A 348 28.98 20.70 -4.92
N LEU A 349 27.92 20.24 -5.64
CA LEU A 349 27.58 18.81 -5.72
C LEU A 349 28.76 17.95 -6.26
N ASN A 350 29.42 18.41 -7.31
CA ASN A 350 30.54 17.71 -7.89
C ASN A 350 31.74 17.63 -6.94
N GLU A 351 32.14 18.76 -6.35
CA GLU A 351 33.27 18.85 -5.43
C GLU A 351 33.04 17.96 -4.19
N TYR A 352 31.87 18.03 -3.61
CA TYR A 352 31.58 17.20 -2.42
C TYR A 352 31.43 15.71 -2.77
N SER A 353 30.90 15.38 -3.93
CA SER A 353 30.85 13.98 -4.39
C SER A 353 32.27 13.41 -4.61
N GLU A 354 33.22 14.21 -5.11
CA GLU A 354 34.63 13.80 -5.25
C GLU A 354 35.29 13.60 -3.91
N PHE A 355 35.02 14.46 -2.93
CA PHE A 355 35.45 14.28 -1.56
C PHE A 355 34.95 12.94 -0.98
N LEU A 356 33.69 12.60 -1.16
CA LEU A 356 33.10 11.32 -0.71
C LEU A 356 33.76 10.12 -1.42
N ILE A 357 34.02 10.21 -2.71
CA ILE A 357 34.70 9.15 -3.48
C ILE A 357 36.12 8.92 -2.94
N ASN A 358 36.83 10.00 -2.65
CA ASN A 358 38.19 9.92 -2.07
C ASN A 358 38.19 9.31 -0.66
N ASN A 359 37.08 9.44 0.07
CA ASN A 359 36.86 8.79 1.37
C ASN A 359 36.37 7.34 1.27
N GLY A 360 36.33 6.74 0.06
CA GLY A 360 36.04 5.33 -0.15
C GLY A 360 34.60 5.00 -0.48
N TYR A 361 33.71 5.97 -0.56
CA TYR A 361 32.32 5.74 -1.00
C TYR A 361 32.25 5.53 -2.51
N LYS A 362 31.34 4.66 -2.97
CA LYS A 362 31.22 4.31 -4.38
C LYS A 362 29.78 4.44 -4.87
N SER A 363 29.65 4.85 -6.12
CA SER A 363 28.37 4.83 -6.82
C SER A 363 27.85 3.40 -7.00
N ASN A 364 26.55 3.23 -6.85
CA ASN A 364 25.88 1.93 -7.01
C ASN A 364 24.65 1.98 -7.93
N TRP A 365 24.30 3.12 -8.52
CA TRP A 365 23.05 3.29 -9.28
C TRP A 365 22.92 2.37 -10.49
N LYS A 366 24.03 1.97 -11.15
CA LYS A 366 24.01 1.07 -12.30
C LYS A 366 23.62 -0.36 -11.93
N ASN A 367 23.97 -0.78 -10.71
CA ASN A 367 23.72 -2.13 -10.19
C ASN A 367 22.53 -2.17 -9.23
N ARG A 368 22.00 -1.01 -8.88
CA ARG A 368 20.86 -0.87 -7.98
C ARG A 368 19.57 -1.16 -8.73
N GLN A 369 18.74 -2.01 -8.16
CA GLN A 369 17.38 -2.17 -8.62
C GLN A 369 16.59 -0.87 -8.37
N VAL A 370 15.80 -0.45 -9.35
CA VAL A 370 15.14 0.87 -9.39
C VAL A 370 14.26 1.15 -8.16
N GLU A 371 13.79 0.12 -7.46
CA GLU A 371 12.95 0.25 -6.26
C GLU A 371 13.70 0.14 -4.93
N LYS A 372 14.99 -0.13 -4.94
CA LYS A 372 15.79 -0.20 -3.70
C LYS A 372 16.44 1.16 -3.44
N PHE A 373 15.83 1.89 -2.53
CA PHE A 373 16.50 2.91 -1.74
C PHE A 373 16.14 2.77 -0.28
#